data_97140275693567a01b7f92b19ec52186
#
_entry.id   97140275693567a01b7f92b19ec52186
#
_cell.length_a   1.000
_cell.length_b   1.000
_cell.length_c   1.000
_cell.angle_alpha   90.00
_cell.angle_beta   90.00
_cell.angle_gamma   90.00
#
_symmetry.space_group_name_H-M   'P 1'
#
loop_
_entity.id
_entity.type
_entity.pdbx_description
1 polymer ?
#
loop_
_entity_poly.entity_id
_entity_poly.type
_entity_poly.pdbx_seq_one_letter_code
_entity_poly.pdbx_strand_id
1 'polypeptide(L)'
;MPHGEKLYEGKAKILYATEDPTLVIQYFKDDATAFNAQKRGTIMDKGVCNNRISSALFTYLEGRGVRTHFVKQIDDRSMLVRRLTIVPLEVTIRNITAGGMAKLLGIEEGMVLKRPVFEWHYKSDALGDPLINDDHILTMDWATAEELAHIRSESFKVNDALKAFFNERQIDLVDFKLEFGRCPSRGTPPSAGSATGMPRPQAEAVSTTILLGDEISPDTMRLWEHGTRRKLDKDRFRRDLGSVEEAYQEVLRRVLGEAHQASGASR
;
A
#
# COMPACT_ATOMS: atom_id res chain seq x y z
N MET A 1 -22.03 -6.96 -7.64
CA MET A 1 -23.16 -6.47 -6.81
C MET A 1 -23.26 -4.97 -7.01
N PRO A 2 -24.43 -4.33 -6.91
CA PRO A 2 -24.50 -2.88 -6.89
C PRO A 2 -23.70 -2.39 -5.69
N HIS A 3 -22.73 -1.54 -5.92
CA HIS A 3 -21.99 -0.88 -4.85
C HIS A 3 -22.94 0.09 -4.14
N GLY A 4 -22.80 0.23 -2.81
CA GLY A 4 -23.52 1.24 -2.04
C GLY A 4 -23.13 2.68 -2.43
N GLU A 5 -23.47 3.64 -1.60
CA GLU A 5 -23.07 5.03 -1.80
C GLU A 5 -21.55 5.18 -1.89
N LYS A 6 -21.06 5.99 -2.87
CA LYS A 6 -19.65 6.32 -3.00
C LYS A 6 -19.24 7.26 -1.87
N LEU A 7 -18.33 6.77 -1.00
CA LEU A 7 -17.81 7.54 0.14
C LEU A 7 -16.57 8.37 -0.21
N TYR A 8 -15.72 7.82 -1.08
CA TYR A 8 -14.44 8.44 -1.44
C TYR A 8 -13.97 7.93 -2.79
N GLU A 9 -13.31 8.79 -3.56
CA GLU A 9 -12.62 8.40 -4.79
C GLU A 9 -11.22 9.00 -4.80
N GLY A 10 -10.22 8.11 -4.82
CA GLY A 10 -8.81 8.44 -4.98
C GLY A 10 -8.29 8.18 -6.39
N LYS A 11 -6.98 8.29 -6.54
CA LYS A 11 -6.27 8.07 -7.82
C LYS A 11 -6.45 6.67 -8.37
N ALA A 12 -6.38 5.64 -7.52
CA ALA A 12 -6.39 4.23 -7.92
C ALA A 12 -7.59 3.43 -7.37
N LYS A 13 -8.38 3.99 -6.45
CA LYS A 13 -9.42 3.29 -5.70
C LYS A 13 -10.66 4.13 -5.48
N ILE A 14 -11.79 3.44 -5.28
CA ILE A 14 -13.05 4.02 -4.82
C ILE A 14 -13.50 3.24 -3.58
N LEU A 15 -13.97 3.95 -2.57
CA LEU A 15 -14.59 3.36 -1.39
C LEU A 15 -16.11 3.52 -1.45
N TYR A 16 -16.83 2.43 -1.22
CA TYR A 16 -18.29 2.42 -1.17
C TYR A 16 -18.79 1.99 0.21
N ALA A 17 -19.89 2.56 0.64
CA ALA A 17 -20.59 2.17 1.86
C ALA A 17 -21.12 0.73 1.75
N THR A 18 -21.26 0.08 2.91
CA THR A 18 -21.99 -1.17 3.08
C THR A 18 -23.14 -0.95 4.06
N GLU A 19 -23.99 -1.96 4.25
CA GLU A 19 -25.02 -1.93 5.29
C GLU A 19 -24.42 -1.86 6.71
N ASP A 20 -23.23 -2.43 6.91
CA ASP A 20 -22.46 -2.32 8.15
C ASP A 20 -21.55 -1.07 8.09
N PRO A 21 -21.79 -0.03 8.89
CA PRO A 21 -21.00 1.21 8.85
C PRO A 21 -19.53 1.03 9.26
N THR A 22 -19.18 -0.13 9.85
CA THR A 22 -17.80 -0.48 10.21
C THR A 22 -17.02 -1.10 9.06
N LEU A 23 -17.69 -1.39 7.95
CA LEU A 23 -17.11 -2.01 6.75
C LEU A 23 -17.30 -1.12 5.53
N VAL A 24 -16.37 -1.22 4.60
CA VAL A 24 -16.44 -0.56 3.29
C VAL A 24 -16.00 -1.50 2.19
N ILE A 25 -16.52 -1.29 0.98
CA ILE A 25 -16.02 -1.96 -0.23
C ILE A 25 -14.95 -1.08 -0.84
N GLN A 26 -13.75 -1.62 -1.03
CA GLN A 26 -12.66 -0.99 -1.75
C GLN A 26 -12.61 -1.55 -3.17
N TYR A 27 -12.88 -0.69 -4.16
CA TYR A 27 -12.83 -1.00 -5.58
C TYR A 27 -11.54 -0.46 -6.21
N PHE A 28 -10.85 -1.27 -6.99
CA PHE A 28 -9.58 -0.94 -7.65
C PHE A 28 -9.80 -0.53 -9.11
N LYS A 29 -9.28 0.65 -9.46
CA LYS A 29 -9.37 1.25 -10.81
C LYS A 29 -8.15 0.86 -11.66
N ASP A 30 -8.32 0.93 -12.97
CA ASP A 30 -7.21 0.78 -13.93
C ASP A 30 -6.42 2.08 -14.12
N ASP A 31 -6.90 3.19 -13.55
CA ASP A 31 -6.23 4.49 -13.62
C ASP A 31 -4.82 4.42 -13.03
N ALA A 32 -3.84 4.89 -13.79
CA ALA A 32 -2.46 5.01 -13.36
C ALA A 32 -2.03 6.48 -13.38
N THR A 33 -1.42 6.92 -12.30
CA THR A 33 -0.84 8.26 -12.19
C THR A 33 0.59 8.19 -11.69
N ALA A 34 1.43 9.10 -12.17
CA ALA A 34 2.79 9.26 -11.69
C ALA A 34 3.14 10.77 -11.58
N PHE A 35 4.18 11.09 -10.80
CA PHE A 35 4.69 12.47 -10.63
C PHE A 35 3.59 13.44 -10.21
N ASN A 36 2.87 13.16 -9.11
CA ASN A 36 1.75 13.96 -8.61
C ASN A 36 0.67 14.22 -9.68
N ALA A 37 0.28 13.15 -10.39
CA ALA A 37 -0.71 13.16 -11.47
C ALA A 37 -0.31 13.98 -12.72
N GLN A 38 0.95 14.39 -12.87
CA GLN A 38 1.46 15.00 -14.10
C GLN A 38 1.45 13.99 -15.26
N LYS A 39 1.69 12.71 -14.98
CA LYS A 39 1.51 11.62 -15.94
C LYS A 39 0.27 10.83 -15.58
N ARG A 40 -0.62 10.65 -16.54
CA ARG A 40 -1.88 9.90 -16.40
C ARG A 40 -1.99 8.88 -17.53
N GLY A 41 -2.62 7.76 -17.25
CA GLY A 41 -2.91 6.72 -18.23
C GLY A 41 -3.78 5.64 -17.62
N THR A 42 -4.11 4.64 -18.41
CA THR A 42 -4.82 3.44 -18.00
C THR A 42 -3.90 2.26 -18.25
N ILE A 43 -3.80 1.36 -17.28
CA ILE A 43 -3.10 0.08 -17.40
C ILE A 43 -4.20 -0.99 -17.34
N MET A 44 -4.38 -1.72 -18.43
CA MET A 44 -5.45 -2.71 -18.53
C MET A 44 -5.31 -3.78 -17.43
N ASP A 45 -6.43 -4.08 -16.77
CA ASP A 45 -6.52 -5.05 -15.67
C ASP A 45 -5.62 -4.77 -14.45
N LYS A 46 -5.06 -3.55 -14.34
CA LYS A 46 -4.29 -3.15 -13.16
C LYS A 46 -5.11 -3.30 -11.88
N GLY A 47 -6.37 -2.88 -11.89
CA GLY A 47 -7.27 -3.01 -10.76
C GLY A 47 -7.51 -4.45 -10.34
N VAL A 48 -7.65 -5.36 -11.31
CA VAL A 48 -7.75 -6.81 -11.07
C VAL A 48 -6.47 -7.33 -10.41
N CYS A 49 -5.31 -7.02 -11.00
CA CYS A 49 -4.01 -7.43 -10.46
C CYS A 49 -3.82 -6.92 -9.03
N ASN A 50 -4.04 -5.62 -8.79
CA ASN A 50 -3.83 -5.00 -7.49
C ASN A 50 -4.76 -5.56 -6.42
N ASN A 51 -6.04 -5.77 -6.72
CA ASN A 51 -6.99 -6.37 -5.78
C ASN A 51 -6.60 -7.80 -5.40
N ARG A 52 -6.33 -8.65 -6.38
CA ARG A 52 -5.97 -10.06 -6.15
C ARG A 52 -4.63 -10.21 -5.43
N ILE A 53 -3.62 -9.42 -5.80
CA ILE A 53 -2.33 -9.38 -5.12
C ILE A 53 -2.49 -8.91 -3.68
N SER A 54 -3.19 -7.78 -3.45
CA SER A 54 -3.41 -7.25 -2.09
C SER A 54 -4.17 -8.25 -1.23
N SER A 55 -5.22 -8.89 -1.75
CA SER A 55 -5.99 -9.91 -1.01
C SER A 55 -5.12 -11.09 -0.59
N ALA A 56 -4.28 -11.60 -1.48
CA ALA A 56 -3.36 -12.69 -1.18
C ALA A 56 -2.29 -12.29 -0.15
N LEU A 57 -1.71 -11.09 -0.29
CA LEU A 57 -0.67 -10.61 0.61
C LEU A 57 -1.23 -10.24 1.99
N PHE A 58 -2.41 -9.66 2.09
CA PHE A 58 -3.07 -9.44 3.38
C PHE A 58 -3.34 -10.76 4.10
N THR A 59 -3.91 -11.76 3.39
CA THR A 59 -4.13 -13.10 3.96
C THR A 59 -2.82 -13.73 4.45
N TYR A 60 -1.74 -13.61 3.67
CA TYR A 60 -0.42 -14.12 4.05
C TYR A 60 0.13 -13.43 5.30
N LEU A 61 -0.01 -12.11 5.40
CA LEU A 61 0.44 -11.31 6.54
C LEU A 61 -0.38 -11.60 7.80
N GLU A 62 -1.71 -11.74 7.67
CA GLU A 62 -2.58 -12.11 8.82
C GLU A 62 -2.19 -13.47 9.39
N GLY A 63 -1.85 -14.45 8.53
CA GLY A 63 -1.30 -15.73 8.96
C GLY A 63 0.04 -15.64 9.71
N ARG A 64 0.70 -14.47 9.70
CA ARG A 64 1.93 -14.14 10.44
C ARG A 64 1.73 -13.16 11.59
N GLY A 65 0.47 -12.94 11.97
CA GLY A 65 0.10 -12.12 13.11
C GLY A 65 0.18 -10.60 12.86
N VAL A 66 0.25 -10.15 11.59
CA VAL A 66 0.02 -8.74 11.23
C VAL A 66 -1.48 -8.51 11.16
N ARG A 67 -1.97 -7.51 11.89
CA ARG A 67 -3.39 -7.15 11.85
C ARG A 67 -3.66 -6.18 10.72
N THR A 68 -4.60 -6.54 9.82
CA THR A 68 -4.95 -5.74 8.65
C THR A 68 -6.41 -5.30 8.66
N HIS A 69 -6.77 -4.38 7.79
CA HIS A 69 -8.16 -3.99 7.56
C HIS A 69 -8.91 -4.99 6.68
N PHE A 70 -8.22 -5.90 6.03
CA PHE A 70 -8.79 -6.86 5.09
C PHE A 70 -9.82 -7.78 5.78
N VAL A 71 -10.91 -8.07 5.10
CA VAL A 71 -11.92 -9.03 5.54
C VAL A 71 -12.02 -10.18 4.55
N LYS A 72 -12.26 -9.85 3.28
CA LYS A 72 -12.30 -10.83 2.19
C LYS A 72 -12.27 -10.16 0.82
N GLN A 73 -11.82 -10.89 -0.19
CA GLN A 73 -12.06 -10.54 -1.59
C GLN A 73 -13.54 -10.77 -1.93
N ILE A 74 -14.17 -9.83 -2.63
CA ILE A 74 -15.57 -9.93 -3.09
C ILE A 74 -15.61 -10.44 -4.52
N ASP A 75 -14.86 -9.81 -5.40
CA ASP A 75 -14.73 -10.12 -6.81
C ASP A 75 -13.32 -9.78 -7.31
N ASP A 76 -13.09 -9.80 -8.62
CA ASP A 76 -11.77 -9.53 -9.18
C ASP A 76 -11.25 -8.12 -8.93
N ARG A 77 -12.13 -7.13 -8.71
CA ARG A 77 -11.77 -5.71 -8.53
C ARG A 77 -12.09 -5.14 -7.16
N SER A 78 -12.75 -5.92 -6.30
CA SER A 78 -13.30 -5.42 -5.04
C SER A 78 -12.93 -6.31 -3.87
N MET A 79 -12.64 -5.68 -2.75
CA MET A 79 -12.50 -6.34 -1.46
C MET A 79 -13.35 -5.66 -0.39
N LEU A 80 -13.79 -6.43 0.58
CA LEU A 80 -14.40 -5.94 1.80
C LEU A 80 -13.30 -5.66 2.82
N VAL A 81 -13.32 -4.48 3.41
CA VAL A 81 -12.33 -4.07 4.41
C VAL A 81 -12.99 -3.36 5.59
N ARG A 82 -12.33 -3.38 6.74
CA ARG A 82 -12.73 -2.58 7.91
C ARG A 82 -12.55 -1.09 7.58
N ARG A 83 -13.52 -0.29 7.95
CA ARG A 83 -13.43 1.16 7.82
C ARG A 83 -12.41 1.71 8.81
N LEU A 84 -11.41 2.43 8.30
CA LEU A 84 -10.35 3.03 9.09
C LEU A 84 -10.41 4.56 9.04
N THR A 85 -10.04 5.20 10.14
CA THR A 85 -9.56 6.58 10.11
C THR A 85 -8.07 6.55 9.85
N ILE A 86 -7.65 6.86 8.63
CA ILE A 86 -6.24 6.80 8.23
C ILE A 86 -5.42 7.78 9.09
N VAL A 87 -4.31 7.30 9.63
CA VAL A 87 -3.26 8.17 10.20
C VAL A 87 -2.66 8.95 9.03
N PRO A 88 -2.50 10.27 9.09
CA PRO A 88 -2.06 11.07 7.94
C PRO A 88 -0.56 10.89 7.63
N LEU A 89 -0.11 9.65 7.70
CA LEU A 89 1.27 9.23 7.50
C LEU A 89 1.34 8.10 6.48
N GLU A 90 2.38 8.13 5.66
CA GLU A 90 2.79 7.04 4.81
C GLU A 90 4.16 6.55 5.28
N VAL A 91 4.29 5.26 5.51
CA VAL A 91 5.57 4.62 5.85
C VAL A 91 6.23 4.12 4.58
N THR A 92 7.51 4.39 4.40
CA THR A 92 8.31 3.70 3.37
C THR A 92 9.39 2.85 4.05
N ILE A 93 9.45 1.57 3.69
CA ILE A 93 10.57 0.68 4.06
C ILE A 93 11.41 0.43 2.80
N ARG A 94 12.74 0.60 2.93
CA ARG A 94 13.67 0.40 1.82
C ARG A 94 14.69 -0.67 2.14
N ASN A 95 14.84 -1.63 1.24
CA ASN A 95 15.83 -2.71 1.31
C ASN A 95 16.97 -2.53 0.30
N ILE A 96 16.68 -1.86 -0.81
CA ILE A 96 17.61 -1.58 -1.92
C ILE A 96 17.45 -0.10 -2.29
N THR A 97 18.55 0.58 -2.63
CA THR A 97 18.49 1.99 -3.02
C THR A 97 17.74 2.17 -4.33
N ALA A 98 16.71 3.01 -4.33
CA ALA A 98 15.92 3.34 -5.52
C ALA A 98 15.16 4.66 -5.36
N GLY A 99 14.72 5.21 -6.47
CA GLY A 99 13.76 6.31 -6.54
C GLY A 99 14.15 7.53 -5.71
N GLY A 100 13.25 7.96 -4.81
CA GLY A 100 13.42 9.18 -4.00
C GLY A 100 14.66 9.18 -3.11
N MET A 101 14.96 8.05 -2.45
CA MET A 101 16.14 7.92 -1.60
C MET A 101 17.45 8.06 -2.39
N ALA A 102 17.56 7.39 -3.54
CA ALA A 102 18.76 7.48 -4.37
C ALA A 102 19.01 8.93 -4.84
N LYS A 103 17.93 9.63 -5.24
CA LYS A 103 18.00 11.04 -5.63
C LYS A 103 18.35 11.95 -4.45
N LEU A 104 17.68 11.77 -3.30
CA LEU A 104 17.87 12.61 -2.11
C LEU A 104 19.32 12.55 -1.60
N LEU A 105 19.92 11.36 -1.60
CA LEU A 105 21.26 11.12 -1.06
C LEU A 105 22.36 11.20 -2.12
N GLY A 106 22.02 11.36 -3.40
CA GLY A 106 22.99 11.38 -4.50
C GLY A 106 23.74 10.06 -4.66
N ILE A 107 23.10 8.92 -4.37
CA ILE A 107 23.71 7.59 -4.40
C ILE A 107 23.15 6.76 -5.55
N GLU A 108 23.91 5.74 -5.95
CA GLU A 108 23.53 4.84 -7.05
C GLU A 108 22.29 4.00 -6.70
N GLU A 109 21.42 3.78 -7.69
CA GLU A 109 20.27 2.87 -7.60
C GLU A 109 20.76 1.41 -7.64
N GLY A 110 20.19 0.56 -6.80
CA GLY A 110 20.44 -0.89 -6.82
C GLY A 110 21.44 -1.39 -5.78
N MET A 111 21.90 -0.55 -4.84
CA MET A 111 22.71 -1.02 -3.73
C MET A 111 21.82 -1.69 -2.68
N VAL A 112 22.16 -2.92 -2.28
CA VAL A 112 21.51 -3.60 -1.16
C VAL A 112 21.91 -2.92 0.15
N LEU A 113 20.94 -2.49 0.92
CA LEU A 113 21.18 -1.82 2.19
C LEU A 113 21.59 -2.83 3.27
N LYS A 114 22.57 -2.46 4.12
CA LYS A 114 23.03 -3.30 5.24
C LYS A 114 21.90 -3.59 6.24
N ARG A 115 20.95 -2.68 6.37
CA ARG A 115 19.72 -2.80 7.15
C ARG A 115 18.61 -2.04 6.45
N PRO A 116 17.34 -2.43 6.60
CA PRO A 116 16.23 -1.67 6.04
C PRO A 116 16.20 -0.23 6.57
N VAL A 117 15.91 0.71 5.69
CA VAL A 117 15.67 2.12 6.06
C VAL A 117 14.17 2.33 6.20
N PHE A 118 13.78 2.96 7.28
CA PHE A 118 12.41 3.35 7.59
C PHE A 118 12.27 4.86 7.42
N GLU A 119 11.23 5.30 6.71
CA GLU A 119 10.93 6.71 6.48
C GLU A 119 9.47 7.01 6.81
N TRP A 120 9.22 8.16 7.44
CA TRP A 120 7.91 8.75 7.55
C TRP A 120 7.69 9.77 6.44
N HIS A 121 6.51 9.77 5.85
CA HIS A 121 6.06 10.81 4.95
C HIS A 121 4.71 11.37 5.43
N TYR A 122 4.54 12.69 5.35
CA TYR A 122 3.24 13.30 5.56
C TYR A 122 2.36 13.03 4.33
N LYS A 123 1.23 12.37 4.55
CA LYS A 123 0.30 12.03 3.46
C LYS A 123 -0.43 13.27 2.95
N SER A 124 0.13 13.90 1.94
CA SER A 124 -0.41 15.10 1.31
C SER A 124 -0.03 15.14 -0.17
N ASP A 125 -0.97 14.76 -1.03
CA ASP A 125 -0.79 14.83 -2.50
C ASP A 125 -0.35 16.22 -2.98
N ALA A 126 -0.90 17.28 -2.38
CA ALA A 126 -0.58 18.65 -2.75
C ALA A 126 0.87 19.03 -2.46
N LEU A 127 1.47 18.45 -1.42
CA LEU A 127 2.85 18.68 -1.02
C LEU A 127 3.83 17.63 -1.56
N GLY A 128 3.32 16.58 -2.23
CA GLY A 128 4.15 15.50 -2.78
C GLY A 128 4.67 14.52 -1.73
N ASP A 129 3.93 14.29 -0.67
CA ASP A 129 4.22 13.38 0.43
C ASP A 129 5.63 13.60 1.02
N PRO A 130 5.92 14.81 1.61
CA PRO A 130 7.23 15.17 2.07
C PRO A 130 7.74 14.25 3.18
N LEU A 131 9.05 14.00 3.19
CA LEU A 131 9.73 13.29 4.26
C LEU A 131 9.68 14.12 5.55
N ILE A 132 9.31 13.48 6.65
CA ILE A 132 9.20 14.08 7.99
C ILE A 132 9.85 13.18 9.03
N ASN A 133 9.93 13.65 10.27
CA ASN A 133 10.44 12.89 11.41
C ASN A 133 9.41 12.80 12.54
N ASP A 134 9.74 12.05 13.60
CA ASP A 134 8.88 11.83 14.76
C ASP A 134 8.48 13.14 15.44
N ASP A 135 9.39 14.13 15.52
CA ASP A 135 9.11 15.42 16.15
C ASP A 135 8.04 16.23 15.41
N HIS A 136 8.06 16.21 14.07
CA HIS A 136 6.99 16.80 13.27
C HIS A 136 5.64 16.16 13.60
N ILE A 137 5.59 14.83 13.66
CA ILE A 137 4.36 14.07 13.86
C ILE A 137 3.77 14.33 15.25
N LEU A 138 4.63 14.29 16.28
CA LEU A 138 4.22 14.50 17.67
C LEU A 138 3.79 15.94 17.93
N THR A 139 4.55 16.92 17.41
CA THR A 139 4.21 18.35 17.57
C THR A 139 2.89 18.73 16.92
N MET A 140 2.55 18.06 15.82
CA MET A 140 1.30 18.31 15.08
C MET A 140 0.13 17.42 15.54
N ASP A 141 0.32 16.61 16.56
CA ASP A 141 -0.69 15.68 17.12
C ASP A 141 -1.30 14.72 16.05
N TRP A 142 -0.51 14.37 15.01
CA TRP A 142 -0.99 13.44 13.97
C TRP A 142 -1.06 11.99 14.46
N ALA A 143 -0.13 11.62 15.35
CA ALA A 143 -0.12 10.33 16.03
C ALA A 143 0.55 10.46 17.39
N THR A 144 0.25 9.52 18.31
CA THR A 144 0.93 9.42 19.60
C THR A 144 2.26 8.66 19.50
N ALA A 145 3.12 8.80 20.50
CA ALA A 145 4.39 8.07 20.53
C ALA A 145 4.19 6.54 20.53
N GLU A 146 3.13 6.06 21.20
CA GLU A 146 2.77 4.64 21.23
C GLU A 146 2.30 4.16 19.84
N GLU A 147 1.51 4.97 19.12
CA GLU A 147 1.10 4.66 17.76
C GLU A 147 2.29 4.62 16.82
N LEU A 148 3.23 5.57 16.92
CA LEU A 148 4.46 5.56 16.11
C LEU A 148 5.33 4.32 16.39
N ALA A 149 5.51 3.97 17.65
CA ALA A 149 6.26 2.77 18.03
C ALA A 149 5.60 1.50 17.49
N HIS A 150 4.26 1.41 17.59
CA HIS A 150 3.50 0.29 17.06
C HIS A 150 3.60 0.20 15.53
N ILE A 151 3.35 1.30 14.81
CA ILE A 151 3.43 1.34 13.34
C ILE A 151 4.82 0.96 12.86
N ARG A 152 5.87 1.48 13.50
CA ARG A 152 7.27 1.14 13.17
C ARG A 152 7.54 -0.36 13.35
N SER A 153 7.12 -0.93 14.48
CA SER A 153 7.28 -2.36 14.76
C SER A 153 6.56 -3.25 13.74
N GLU A 154 5.28 -2.95 13.47
CA GLU A 154 4.50 -3.69 12.49
C GLU A 154 5.07 -3.55 11.07
N SER A 155 5.58 -2.37 10.70
CA SER A 155 6.20 -2.16 9.39
C SER A 155 7.43 -3.03 9.16
N PHE A 156 8.29 -3.21 10.16
CA PHE A 156 9.42 -4.13 10.05
C PHE A 156 8.98 -5.59 10.00
N LYS A 157 7.95 -5.98 10.77
CA LYS A 157 7.36 -7.32 10.69
C LYS A 157 6.81 -7.61 9.28
N VAL A 158 6.10 -6.64 8.69
CA VAL A 158 5.62 -6.70 7.31
C VAL A 158 6.78 -6.84 6.34
N ASN A 159 7.86 -6.05 6.52
CA ASN A 159 9.05 -6.12 5.66
C ASN A 159 9.66 -7.51 5.64
N ASP A 160 9.89 -8.10 6.83
CA ASP A 160 10.52 -9.41 6.92
C ASP A 160 9.66 -10.50 6.29
N ALA A 161 8.35 -10.46 6.53
CA ALA A 161 7.40 -11.39 5.92
C ALA A 161 7.35 -11.26 4.39
N LEU A 162 7.23 -10.03 3.87
CA LEU A 162 7.15 -9.78 2.42
C LEU A 162 8.48 -10.09 1.71
N LYS A 163 9.63 -9.79 2.32
CA LYS A 163 10.94 -10.19 1.76
C LYS A 163 11.04 -11.68 1.60
N ALA A 164 10.68 -12.46 2.62
CA ALA A 164 10.68 -13.91 2.54
C ALA A 164 9.73 -14.41 1.43
N PHE A 165 8.49 -13.88 1.41
CA PHE A 165 7.48 -14.23 0.41
C PHE A 165 7.94 -14.00 -1.03
N PHE A 166 8.50 -12.82 -1.31
CA PHE A 166 8.94 -12.46 -2.66
C PHE A 166 10.23 -13.16 -3.07
N ASN A 167 11.17 -13.36 -2.13
CA ASN A 167 12.41 -14.08 -2.39
C ASN A 167 12.16 -15.52 -2.86
N GLU A 168 11.24 -16.25 -2.22
CA GLU A 168 10.80 -17.58 -2.65
C GLU A 168 10.25 -17.59 -4.10
N ARG A 169 9.81 -16.42 -4.60
CA ARG A 169 9.22 -16.23 -5.92
C ARG A 169 10.17 -15.57 -6.92
N GLN A 170 11.47 -15.51 -6.58
CA GLN A 170 12.52 -14.89 -7.40
C GLN A 170 12.20 -13.42 -7.72
N ILE A 171 11.71 -12.70 -6.72
CA ILE A 171 11.45 -11.26 -6.76
C ILE A 171 12.18 -10.59 -5.60
N ASP A 172 12.94 -9.54 -5.91
CA ASP A 172 13.55 -8.65 -4.92
C ASP A 172 12.56 -7.56 -4.51
N LEU A 173 12.20 -7.53 -3.22
CA LEU A 173 11.44 -6.42 -2.64
C LEU A 173 12.38 -5.25 -2.38
N VAL A 174 12.37 -4.27 -3.27
CA VAL A 174 13.27 -3.10 -3.24
C VAL A 174 12.86 -2.11 -2.15
N ASP A 175 11.66 -1.61 -2.25
CA ASP A 175 11.00 -0.77 -1.25
C ASP A 175 9.47 -0.90 -1.37
N PHE A 176 8.77 -0.42 -0.36
CA PHE A 176 7.31 -0.39 -0.39
C PHE A 176 6.77 0.64 0.59
N LYS A 177 5.53 1.05 0.34
CA LYS A 177 4.76 1.99 1.11
C LYS A 177 3.65 1.29 1.87
N LEU A 178 3.40 1.72 3.11
CA LEU A 178 2.32 1.25 3.96
C LEU A 178 1.54 2.43 4.51
N GLU A 179 0.24 2.23 4.63
CA GLU A 179 -0.64 3.13 5.35
C GLU A 179 -1.31 2.39 6.52
N PHE A 180 -1.46 3.09 7.62
CA PHE A 180 -2.11 2.55 8.81
C PHE A 180 -3.29 3.42 9.20
N GLY A 181 -4.27 2.82 9.84
CA GLY A 181 -5.43 3.55 10.29
C GLY A 181 -5.97 3.04 11.61
N ARG A 182 -6.69 3.93 12.28
CA ARG A 182 -7.40 3.66 13.53
C ARG A 182 -8.72 2.97 13.22
N CYS A 183 -8.87 1.74 13.73
CA CYS A 183 -10.13 1.01 13.68
C CYS A 183 -10.92 1.29 14.96
N PRO A 184 -12.15 1.83 14.88
CA PRO A 184 -12.99 2.01 16.07
C PRO A 184 -13.27 0.65 16.74
N SER A 185 -13.21 0.60 18.06
CA SER A 185 -13.70 -0.56 18.80
C SER A 185 -15.19 -0.75 18.53
N ARG A 186 -15.67 -2.01 18.46
CA ARG A 186 -17.09 -2.31 18.30
C ARG A 186 -17.91 -1.56 19.36
N GLY A 187 -18.83 -0.70 18.95
CA GLY A 187 -19.71 0.07 19.84
C GLY A 187 -19.59 1.59 19.71
N THR A 188 -18.61 2.11 18.98
CA THR A 188 -18.46 3.57 18.76
C THR A 188 -18.79 3.92 17.31
N PRO A 189 -19.79 4.77 17.04
CA PRO A 189 -20.06 5.21 15.68
C PRO A 189 -18.85 5.99 15.13
N PRO A 190 -18.48 5.82 13.85
CA PRO A 190 -17.40 6.57 13.25
C PRO A 190 -17.72 8.06 13.28
N SER A 191 -16.89 8.87 13.92
CA SER A 191 -16.98 10.31 13.78
C SER A 191 -16.72 10.68 12.34
N ALA A 192 -17.58 11.49 11.73
CA ALA A 192 -17.35 12.05 10.39
C ALA A 192 -16.02 12.82 10.41
N GLY A 193 -14.99 12.24 9.80
CA GLY A 193 -13.67 12.83 9.75
C GLY A 193 -13.71 14.11 8.92
N SER A 194 -13.49 15.24 9.56
CA SER A 194 -13.20 16.48 8.85
C SER A 194 -11.88 16.30 8.07
N ALA A 195 -11.92 16.54 6.79
CA ALA A 195 -10.75 16.58 5.91
C ALA A 195 -9.84 17.80 6.16
N THR A 196 -10.06 18.54 7.22
CA THR A 196 -9.29 19.74 7.58
C THR A 196 -8.50 19.43 8.86
N GLY A 197 -7.17 19.55 8.76
CA GLY A 197 -6.20 19.28 9.81
C GLY A 197 -6.28 20.21 11.03
N MET A 198 -7.42 20.22 11.72
CA MET A 198 -7.57 20.93 12.98
C MET A 198 -7.43 19.95 14.18
N PRO A 199 -6.82 20.40 15.31
CA PRO A 199 -6.62 19.56 16.49
C PRO A 199 -7.96 19.12 17.09
N ARG A 200 -8.04 17.84 17.49
CA ARG A 200 -9.21 17.29 18.20
C ARG A 200 -9.31 17.85 19.61
N PRO A 201 -10.52 18.22 20.07
CA PRO A 201 -10.76 18.36 21.50
C PRO A 201 -10.58 16.97 22.19
N GLN A 202 -10.05 16.97 23.40
CA GLN A 202 -9.88 15.78 24.23
C GLN A 202 -11.24 15.11 24.47
N ALA A 203 -11.62 14.18 23.58
CA ALA A 203 -12.77 13.30 23.79
C ALA A 203 -12.22 11.98 24.37
N GLU A 204 -12.99 11.40 25.28
CA GLU A 204 -12.72 10.14 25.99
C GLU A 204 -11.97 9.12 25.13
N ALA A 205 -10.91 8.53 25.68
CA ALA A 205 -10.02 7.61 25.01
C ALA A 205 -10.81 6.37 24.51
N VAL A 206 -11.38 6.48 23.32
CA VAL A 206 -11.91 5.32 22.62
C VAL A 206 -10.72 4.43 22.30
N SER A 207 -10.70 3.23 22.86
CA SER A 207 -9.67 2.23 22.55
C SER A 207 -9.69 1.97 21.05
N THR A 208 -8.75 2.56 20.33
CA THR A 208 -8.60 2.36 18.88
C THR A 208 -7.47 1.38 18.64
N THR A 209 -7.70 0.44 17.74
CA THR A 209 -6.66 -0.47 17.28
C THR A 209 -6.09 0.05 15.99
N ILE A 210 -4.76 0.19 15.91
CA ILE A 210 -4.07 0.48 14.64
C ILE A 210 -4.01 -0.78 13.79
N LEU A 211 -4.47 -0.69 12.55
CA LEU A 211 -4.42 -1.76 11.55
C LEU A 211 -3.66 -1.29 10.31
N LEU A 212 -2.99 -2.22 9.66
CA LEU A 212 -2.47 -2.02 8.32
C LEU A 212 -3.64 -1.91 7.35
N GLY A 213 -3.64 -0.85 6.53
CA GLY A 213 -4.70 -0.53 5.60
C GLY A 213 -4.19 -0.38 4.16
N ASP A 214 -4.96 0.34 3.37
CA ASP A 214 -4.73 0.68 1.98
C ASP A 214 -4.58 -0.54 1.06
N GLU A 215 -3.47 -0.73 0.39
CA GLU A 215 -3.16 -1.85 -0.48
C GLU A 215 -1.70 -2.29 -0.33
N ILE A 216 -1.42 -3.53 -0.72
CA ILE A 216 -0.07 -4.05 -0.90
C ILE A 216 0.00 -4.60 -2.33
N SER A 217 0.53 -3.80 -3.25
CA SER A 217 0.45 -4.08 -4.69
C SER A 217 1.65 -3.50 -5.44
N PRO A 218 1.83 -3.81 -6.72
CA PRO A 218 2.85 -3.17 -7.56
C PRO A 218 2.72 -1.64 -7.67
N ASP A 219 1.59 -1.05 -7.28
CA ASP A 219 1.40 0.41 -7.20
C ASP A 219 2.13 1.02 -6.00
N THR A 220 2.23 0.27 -4.89
CA THR A 220 2.85 0.71 -3.62
C THR A 220 4.20 0.09 -3.35
N MET A 221 4.69 -0.81 -4.21
CA MET A 221 5.98 -1.49 -4.07
C MET A 221 6.87 -1.27 -5.29
N ARG A 222 8.19 -1.36 -5.09
CA ARG A 222 9.16 -1.65 -6.15
C ARG A 222 9.58 -3.10 -6.06
N LEU A 223 9.32 -3.82 -7.13
CA LEU A 223 9.58 -5.24 -7.28
C LEU A 223 10.51 -5.45 -8.48
N TRP A 224 11.67 -6.05 -8.22
CA TRP A 224 12.60 -6.38 -9.30
C TRP A 224 12.75 -7.89 -9.43
N GLU A 225 12.85 -8.36 -10.65
CA GLU A 225 13.20 -9.74 -10.90
C GLU A 225 14.61 -10.04 -10.37
N HIS A 226 14.72 -11.09 -9.58
CA HIS A 226 15.99 -11.50 -8.97
C HIS A 226 17.06 -11.76 -10.04
N GLY A 227 18.27 -11.29 -9.81
CA GLY A 227 19.41 -11.44 -10.72
C GLY A 227 19.43 -10.47 -11.91
N THR A 228 18.29 -10.24 -12.58
CA THR A 228 18.23 -9.37 -13.76
C THR A 228 17.94 -7.91 -13.44
N ARG A 229 17.33 -7.65 -12.28
CA ARG A 229 16.82 -6.32 -11.87
C ARG A 229 15.77 -5.73 -12.81
N ARG A 230 15.13 -6.57 -13.66
CA ARG A 230 14.00 -6.16 -14.50
C ARG A 230 12.86 -5.70 -13.58
N LYS A 231 12.33 -4.50 -13.83
CA LYS A 231 11.28 -3.90 -13.02
C LYS A 231 9.94 -4.59 -13.30
N LEU A 232 9.23 -4.97 -12.23
CA LEU A 232 7.95 -5.69 -12.28
C LEU A 232 6.79 -4.86 -11.71
N ASP A 233 7.00 -3.57 -11.51
CA ASP A 233 6.12 -2.66 -10.79
C ASP A 233 5.81 -1.39 -11.59
N LYS A 234 5.15 -0.43 -10.93
CA LYS A 234 4.74 0.85 -11.51
C LYS A 234 5.88 1.70 -12.07
N ASP A 235 7.15 1.42 -11.75
CA ASP A 235 8.28 2.13 -12.35
C ASP A 235 8.36 1.90 -13.86
N ARG A 236 7.80 0.80 -14.39
CA ARG A 236 7.66 0.62 -15.84
C ARG A 236 6.80 1.72 -16.47
N PHE A 237 5.67 2.05 -15.84
CA PHE A 237 4.82 3.16 -16.27
C PHE A 237 5.50 4.53 -16.04
N ARG A 238 6.15 4.72 -14.89
CA ARG A 238 6.82 5.99 -14.55
C ARG A 238 7.93 6.32 -15.54
N ARG A 239 8.68 5.31 -16.02
CA ARG A 239 9.90 5.45 -16.83
C ARG A 239 9.73 5.07 -18.30
N ASP A 240 8.50 4.85 -18.76
CA ASP A 240 8.18 4.45 -20.15
C ASP A 240 8.94 3.20 -20.64
N LEU A 241 9.05 2.18 -19.77
CA LEU A 241 9.78 0.97 -20.08
C LEU A 241 8.96 -0.06 -20.89
N GLY A 242 7.70 0.23 -21.21
CA GLY A 242 6.78 -0.68 -21.91
C GLY A 242 6.39 -1.90 -21.08
N SER A 243 5.56 -2.77 -21.66
CA SER A 243 5.11 -4.05 -21.07
C SER A 243 4.68 -3.92 -19.59
N VAL A 244 3.87 -2.90 -19.29
CA VAL A 244 3.43 -2.63 -17.93
C VAL A 244 2.41 -3.67 -17.49
N GLU A 245 1.44 -3.95 -18.35
CA GLU A 245 0.38 -4.94 -18.11
C GLU A 245 0.97 -6.34 -17.87
N GLU A 246 1.91 -6.77 -18.72
CA GLU A 246 2.57 -8.07 -18.60
C GLU A 246 3.35 -8.18 -17.28
N ALA A 247 3.98 -7.09 -16.81
CA ALA A 247 4.68 -7.08 -15.55
C ALA A 247 3.73 -7.26 -14.35
N TYR A 248 2.56 -6.58 -14.35
CA TYR A 248 1.54 -6.75 -13.31
C TYR A 248 0.96 -8.18 -13.32
N GLN A 249 0.67 -8.72 -14.51
CA GLN A 249 0.20 -10.10 -14.66
C GLN A 249 1.25 -11.12 -14.20
N GLU A 250 2.52 -10.86 -14.46
CA GLU A 250 3.62 -11.72 -13.99
C GLU A 250 3.71 -11.72 -12.47
N VAL A 251 3.64 -10.55 -11.81
CA VAL A 251 3.61 -10.46 -10.35
C VAL A 251 2.40 -11.21 -9.80
N LEU A 252 1.21 -11.03 -10.39
CA LEU A 252 0.00 -11.73 -9.97
C LEU A 252 0.18 -13.25 -10.01
N ARG A 253 0.68 -13.81 -11.13
CA ARG A 253 0.93 -15.25 -11.26
C ARG A 253 1.92 -15.74 -10.20
N ARG A 254 3.04 -15.05 -10.00
CA ARG A 254 4.04 -15.41 -9.00
C ARG A 254 3.49 -15.34 -7.58
N VAL A 255 2.68 -14.33 -7.26
CA VAL A 255 2.03 -14.19 -5.94
C VAL A 255 1.06 -15.33 -5.68
N LEU A 256 0.26 -15.72 -6.67
CA LEU A 256 -0.73 -16.81 -6.53
C LEU A 256 -0.11 -18.21 -6.66
N GLY A 257 1.16 -18.33 -7.03
CA GLY A 257 1.82 -19.64 -7.24
C GLY A 257 1.35 -20.35 -8.52
N GLU A 258 0.81 -19.62 -9.48
CA GLU A 258 0.40 -20.17 -10.77
C GLU A 258 1.63 -20.46 -11.64
N ALA A 259 1.75 -21.72 -12.15
CA ALA A 259 2.85 -22.13 -13.01
C ALA A 259 2.90 -21.28 -14.29
N HIS A 260 4.11 -21.00 -14.78
CA HIS A 260 4.32 -20.27 -16.04
C HIS A 260 3.74 -21.10 -17.19
N GLN A 261 2.56 -20.73 -17.70
CA GLN A 261 2.15 -21.22 -19.02
C GLN A 261 3.08 -20.52 -20.03
N ALA A 262 4.11 -21.24 -20.47
CA ALA A 262 4.89 -20.83 -21.62
C ALA A 262 3.90 -20.64 -22.79
N SER A 263 3.73 -19.42 -23.24
CA SER A 263 3.02 -19.13 -24.48
C SER A 263 3.77 -19.86 -25.58
N GLY A 264 3.21 -21.03 -25.96
CA GLY A 264 3.70 -21.81 -27.07
C GLY A 264 3.62 -20.96 -28.32
N ALA A 265 4.76 -20.50 -28.81
CA ALA A 265 4.87 -20.02 -30.17
C ALA A 265 4.51 -21.16 -31.09
N SER A 266 3.27 -21.16 -31.57
CA SER A 266 2.89 -21.96 -32.74
C SER A 266 3.63 -21.39 -33.96
N ARG A 267 4.39 -22.25 -34.56
CA ARG A 267 5.09 -22.05 -35.84
C ARG A 267 4.10 -21.74 -36.98
#